data_810b5d769ae5ab4834593c549d37774f
#
_entry.id   810b5d769ae5ab4834593c549d37774f
#
_cell.length_a   1.000
_cell.length_b   1.000
_cell.length_c   1.000
_cell.angle_alpha   90.00
_cell.angle_beta   90.00
_cell.angle_gamma   90.00
#
_symmetry.space_group_name_H-M   'P 1'
#
loop_
_entity.id
_entity.type
_entity.pdbx_description
1 polymer ?
#
loop_
_entity_poly.entity_id
_entity_poly.type
_entity_poly.pdbx_seq_one_letter_code
_entity_poly.pdbx_strand_id
1 'polypeptide(L)'
;MSDSERSKHKPGYKNRRLMELKNIGTKIAGRLNKVGLLSEDDLRMVGAVAAHQMIRLKYPGEILPVCYYLYSFEGALCDKHWNDIGEQRKQSLLAEIKQDDTE
;
A
#
# COMPACT_ATOMS: atom_id res chain seq x y z
N MET A 1 -30.96 -3.74 3.48
CA MET A 1 -30.38 -3.32 4.30
C MET A 1 -29.06 -2.80 4.21
N SER A 2 -28.92 -1.64 4.28
CA SER A 2 -27.65 -1.01 4.14
C SER A 2 -26.85 -1.01 5.39
N ASP A 3 -27.38 -1.57 6.43
CA ASP A 3 -26.61 -1.56 7.64
C ASP A 3 -25.34 -2.33 7.56
N SER A 4 -25.32 -3.39 6.79
CA SER A 4 -24.11 -4.18 6.72
C SER A 4 -22.99 -3.39 6.08
N GLU A 5 -23.33 -2.44 5.21
CA GLU A 5 -22.31 -1.63 4.64
C GLU A 5 -21.75 -0.67 5.62
N ARG A 6 -22.60 -0.09 6.42
CA ARG A 6 -22.11 0.86 7.38
C ARG A 6 -21.27 0.22 8.43
N SER A 7 -21.51 -1.05 8.72
CA SER A 7 -20.75 -1.69 9.76
C SER A 7 -19.29 -1.89 9.39
N LYS A 8 -18.96 -1.71 8.14
CA LYS A 8 -17.57 -1.81 7.73
C LYS A 8 -16.75 -0.65 8.24
N HIS A 9 -17.40 0.45 8.54
CA HIS A 9 -16.67 1.65 8.92
C HIS A 9 -16.90 1.92 10.38
N LYS A 10 -15.82 1.86 11.14
CA LYS A 10 -15.90 2.19 12.54
C LYS A 10 -16.05 3.67 12.71
N PRO A 11 -16.55 4.11 13.87
CA PRO A 11 -16.61 5.55 14.12
C PRO A 11 -15.25 6.19 13.89
N GLY A 12 -15.21 7.24 13.12
CA GLY A 12 -13.99 7.94 12.82
C GLY A 12 -13.22 7.42 11.63
N TYR A 13 -13.60 6.28 11.10
CA TYR A 13 -12.93 5.72 9.95
C TYR A 13 -13.30 6.48 8.69
N LYS A 14 -12.34 6.75 7.84
CA LYS A 14 -12.57 7.38 6.56
C LYS A 14 -11.83 6.62 5.49
N ASN A 15 -12.51 6.43 4.36
CA ASN A 15 -11.84 5.85 3.20
C ASN A 15 -11.21 6.98 2.43
N ARG A 16 -9.98 7.33 2.79
CA ARG A 16 -9.31 8.50 2.23
C ARG A 16 -8.85 8.24 0.80
N ARG A 17 -8.68 9.33 0.06
CA ARG A 17 -8.06 9.22 -1.25
C ARG A 17 -6.59 8.91 -1.05
N LEU A 18 -5.99 8.25 -2.05
CA LEU A 18 -4.60 7.81 -1.91
C LEU A 18 -3.66 8.95 -1.61
N MET A 19 -3.85 10.09 -2.26
CA MET A 19 -2.94 11.21 -2.03
C MET A 19 -3.07 11.84 -0.66
N GLU A 20 -4.10 11.48 0.09
CA GLU A 20 -4.24 11.96 1.45
C GLU A 20 -3.47 11.10 2.44
N LEU A 21 -2.97 9.98 2.00
CA LEU A 21 -2.25 9.06 2.88
C LEU A 21 -0.79 9.48 2.99
N LYS A 22 -0.20 9.21 4.14
CA LYS A 22 1.21 9.51 4.32
C LYS A 22 2.02 8.77 3.27
N ASN A 23 3.08 9.39 2.82
CA ASN A 23 4.05 8.80 1.88
C ASN A 23 3.54 8.64 0.45
N ILE A 24 2.31 8.93 0.17
CA ILE A 24 1.75 8.72 -1.16
C ILE A 24 1.62 10.05 -1.88
N GLY A 25 2.51 10.29 -2.84
CA GLY A 25 2.45 11.48 -3.65
C GLY A 25 1.74 11.23 -4.96
N THR A 26 1.78 12.22 -5.83
CA THR A 26 1.07 12.16 -7.10
C THR A 26 1.52 10.99 -7.97
N LYS A 27 2.83 10.79 -8.07
CA LYS A 27 3.35 9.74 -8.95
C LYS A 27 2.94 8.36 -8.46
N ILE A 28 3.09 8.12 -7.16
CA ILE A 28 2.78 6.81 -6.62
C ILE A 28 1.27 6.58 -6.65
N ALA A 29 0.48 7.60 -6.35
CA ALA A 29 -0.97 7.46 -6.46
C ALA A 29 -1.38 7.11 -7.88
N GLY A 30 -0.74 7.75 -8.86
CA GLY A 30 -1.03 7.45 -10.26
C GLY A 30 -0.73 6.01 -10.62
N ARG A 31 0.38 5.48 -10.11
CA ARG A 31 0.74 4.10 -10.40
C ARG A 31 -0.21 3.12 -9.71
N LEU A 32 -0.64 3.44 -8.50
CA LEU A 32 -1.62 2.61 -7.83
C LEU A 32 -2.93 2.59 -8.61
N ASN A 33 -3.33 3.76 -9.14
CA ASN A 33 -4.55 3.81 -9.95
C ASN A 33 -4.44 2.93 -11.18
N LYS A 34 -3.26 2.89 -11.79
CA LYS A 34 -3.07 2.08 -12.99
C LYS A 34 -3.25 0.59 -12.73
N VAL A 35 -3.06 0.16 -11.52
CA VAL A 35 -3.27 -1.25 -11.18
C VAL A 35 -4.60 -1.47 -10.46
N GLY A 36 -5.48 -0.46 -10.49
CA GLY A 36 -6.83 -0.64 -9.98
C GLY A 36 -7.04 -0.29 -8.52
N LEU A 37 -6.05 0.29 -7.88
CA LEU A 37 -6.16 0.67 -6.48
C LEU A 37 -6.44 2.17 -6.42
N LEU A 38 -7.64 2.53 -6.02
CA LEU A 38 -8.11 3.91 -6.14
C LEU A 38 -8.22 4.65 -4.82
N SER A 39 -8.26 3.93 -3.71
CA SER A 39 -8.49 4.58 -2.43
C SER A 39 -7.80 3.80 -1.32
N GLU A 40 -7.89 4.36 -0.11
CA GLU A 40 -7.32 3.71 1.07
C GLU A 40 -7.86 2.31 1.26
N ASP A 41 -9.17 2.12 1.06
CA ASP A 41 -9.76 0.80 1.21
C ASP A 41 -9.16 -0.19 0.25
N ASP A 42 -8.96 0.23 -1.00
CA ASP A 42 -8.38 -0.67 -1.99
C ASP A 42 -6.98 -1.09 -1.57
N LEU A 43 -6.17 -0.13 -1.12
CA LEU A 43 -4.82 -0.44 -0.71
C LEU A 43 -4.82 -1.35 0.52
N ARG A 44 -5.72 -1.09 1.47
CA ARG A 44 -5.79 -1.90 2.68
C ARG A 44 -6.23 -3.33 2.38
N MET A 45 -7.11 -3.46 1.40
CA MET A 45 -7.60 -4.77 1.02
C MET A 45 -6.49 -5.68 0.49
N VAL A 46 -5.60 -5.15 -0.32
CA VAL A 46 -4.52 -5.97 -0.88
C VAL A 46 -3.27 -5.97 -0.02
N GLY A 47 -3.02 -4.88 0.71
CA GLY A 47 -1.83 -4.80 1.55
C GLY A 47 -0.62 -4.29 0.81
N ALA A 48 0.41 -3.95 1.57
CA ALA A 48 1.60 -3.30 1.01
C ALA A 48 2.36 -4.21 0.04
N VAL A 49 2.54 -5.47 0.40
CA VAL A 49 3.32 -6.39 -0.42
C VAL A 49 2.63 -6.62 -1.76
N ALA A 50 1.33 -6.93 -1.73
CA ALA A 50 0.61 -7.18 -2.97
C ALA A 50 0.57 -5.94 -3.85
N ALA A 51 0.37 -4.77 -3.25
CA ALA A 51 0.35 -3.53 -4.02
C ALA A 51 1.70 -3.33 -4.71
N HIS A 52 2.79 -3.56 -4.00
CA HIS A 52 4.13 -3.44 -4.59
C HIS A 52 4.30 -4.41 -5.76
N GLN A 53 3.86 -5.65 -5.59
CA GLN A 53 3.99 -6.64 -6.64
C GLN A 53 3.14 -6.28 -7.86
N MET A 54 1.94 -5.76 -7.64
CA MET A 54 1.08 -5.36 -8.75
C MET A 54 1.76 -4.28 -9.59
N ILE A 55 2.43 -3.34 -8.94
CA ILE A 55 3.12 -2.29 -9.67
C ILE A 55 4.33 -2.86 -10.39
N ARG A 56 5.05 -3.78 -9.77
CA ARG A 56 6.19 -4.42 -10.44
C ARG A 56 5.76 -5.12 -11.72
N LEU A 57 4.64 -5.79 -11.68
CA LEU A 57 4.15 -6.49 -12.87
C LEU A 57 3.72 -5.51 -13.95
N LYS A 58 3.20 -4.37 -13.55
CA LYS A 58 2.75 -3.37 -14.52
C LYS A 58 3.92 -2.64 -15.15
N TYR A 59 5.01 -2.45 -14.42
CA TYR A 59 6.17 -1.70 -14.89
C TYR A 59 7.44 -2.55 -14.80
N PRO A 60 7.50 -3.64 -15.56
CA PRO A 60 8.58 -4.63 -15.37
C PRO A 60 9.98 -4.12 -15.63
N GLY A 61 10.14 -3.05 -16.37
CA GLY A 61 11.46 -2.54 -16.64
C GLY A 61 11.92 -1.48 -15.67
N GLU A 62 11.13 -1.16 -14.68
CA GLU A 62 11.46 -0.06 -13.80
C GLU A 62 12.01 -0.51 -12.47
N ILE A 63 12.90 0.31 -11.93
CA ILE A 63 13.40 0.09 -10.58
C ILE A 63 12.41 0.71 -9.60
N LEU A 64 11.95 -0.10 -8.65
CA LEU A 64 10.98 0.37 -7.66
C LEU A 64 11.62 0.28 -6.29
N PRO A 65 12.25 1.37 -5.81
CA PRO A 65 12.90 1.33 -4.51
C PRO A 65 11.90 0.98 -3.41
N VAL A 66 12.28 0.04 -2.55
CA VAL A 66 11.35 -0.40 -1.50
C VAL A 66 10.98 0.73 -0.56
N CYS A 67 11.87 1.70 -0.36
CA CYS A 67 11.55 2.83 0.51
C CYS A 67 10.39 3.65 -0.02
N TYR A 68 10.37 3.85 -1.33
CA TYR A 68 9.33 4.66 -1.94
C TYR A 68 8.04 3.92 -2.20
N TYR A 69 8.11 2.61 -2.29
CA TYR A 69 6.93 1.82 -2.62
C TYR A 69 6.49 0.94 -1.47
N LEU A 70 7.23 -0.11 -1.19
CA LEU A 70 6.81 -1.07 -0.19
C LEU A 70 6.66 -0.43 1.19
N TYR A 71 7.69 0.26 1.65
CA TYR A 71 7.64 0.87 2.97
C TYR A 71 6.65 2.01 3.01
N SER A 72 6.51 2.74 1.91
CA SER A 72 5.54 3.81 1.84
C SER A 72 4.11 3.28 1.95
N PHE A 73 3.83 2.16 1.31
CA PHE A 73 2.50 1.57 1.40
C PHE A 73 2.22 1.08 2.82
N GLU A 74 3.19 0.42 3.41
CA GLU A 74 3.00 -0.05 4.77
C GLU A 74 2.80 1.12 5.72
N GLY A 75 3.62 2.15 5.58
CA GLY A 75 3.48 3.34 6.40
C GLY A 75 2.15 4.02 6.21
N ALA A 76 1.69 4.10 4.96
CA ALA A 76 0.40 4.70 4.67
C ALA A 76 -0.73 3.97 5.39
N LEU A 77 -0.67 2.65 5.42
CA LEU A 77 -1.70 1.86 6.06
C LEU A 77 -1.65 1.96 7.59
N CYS A 78 -0.49 2.31 8.13
CA CYS A 78 -0.32 2.47 9.58
C CYS A 78 -0.34 3.93 10.00
N ASP A 79 -0.51 4.85 9.06
CA ASP A 79 -0.46 6.29 9.32
C ASP A 79 0.88 6.72 9.86
N LYS A 80 1.96 6.16 9.32
CA LYS A 80 3.31 6.47 9.73
C LYS A 80 4.17 6.84 8.55
N HIS A 81 5.20 7.65 8.81
CA HIS A 81 6.23 7.90 7.81
C HIS A 81 6.89 6.56 7.47
N TRP A 82 7.30 6.38 6.22
CA TRP A 82 7.84 5.09 5.80
C TRP A 82 9.04 4.66 6.63
N ASN A 83 9.78 5.61 7.16
CA ASN A 83 10.97 5.29 7.95
C ASN A 83 10.62 4.93 9.40
N ASP A 84 9.39 5.12 9.80
CA ASP A 84 8.95 4.88 11.16
C ASP A 84 8.23 3.56 11.37
N ILE A 85 8.17 2.73 10.36
CA ILE A 85 7.46 1.46 10.51
C ILE A 85 8.25 0.44 11.32
N GLY A 86 9.54 0.71 11.57
CA GLY A 86 10.33 -0.15 12.42
C GLY A 86 11.14 -1.16 11.63
N GLU A 87 12.32 -1.45 12.15
CA GLU A 87 13.24 -2.32 11.43
C GLU A 87 12.69 -3.73 11.30
N GLN A 88 12.06 -4.23 12.35
CA GLN A 88 11.53 -5.57 12.32
C GLN A 88 10.46 -5.73 11.26
N ARG A 89 9.58 -4.73 11.14
CA ARG A 89 8.54 -4.79 10.11
C ARG A 89 9.14 -4.69 8.71
N LYS A 90 10.18 -3.87 8.55
CA LYS A 90 10.85 -3.76 7.26
C LYS A 90 11.42 -5.11 6.85
N GLN A 91 12.04 -5.82 7.78
CA GLN A 91 12.59 -7.14 7.48
C GLN A 91 11.51 -8.11 7.08
N SER A 92 10.38 -8.09 7.77
CA SER A 92 9.26 -8.96 7.43
C SER A 92 8.75 -8.70 6.02
N LEU A 93 8.62 -7.43 5.66
CA LEU A 93 8.13 -7.08 4.34
C LEU A 93 9.09 -7.53 3.25
N LEU A 94 10.39 -7.36 3.49
CA LEU A 94 11.38 -7.80 2.52
C LEU A 94 11.36 -9.31 2.35
N ALA A 95 11.15 -10.04 3.45
CA ALA A 95 11.10 -11.49 3.37
C ALA A 95 9.90 -11.94 2.54
N GLU A 96 8.77 -11.26 2.68
CA GLU A 96 7.60 -11.62 1.90
C GLU A 96 7.82 -11.39 0.42
N ILE A 97 8.47 -10.28 0.08
CA ILE A 97 8.75 -9.99 -1.31
C ILE A 97 9.72 -11.00 -1.89
N LYS A 98 10.72 -11.39 -1.12
CA LYS A 98 11.69 -12.35 -1.62
C LYS A 98 11.06 -13.71 -1.86
N GLN A 99 10.11 -14.08 -1.02
CA GLN A 99 9.43 -15.35 -1.23
C GLN A 99 8.70 -15.36 -2.55
N ASP A 100 8.04 -14.27 -2.87
CA ASP A 100 7.34 -14.18 -4.13
C ASP A 100 8.28 -14.22 -5.30
N ASP A 101 9.47 -13.67 -5.13
CA ASP A 101 10.43 -13.62 -6.23
C ASP A 101 11.11 -14.93 -6.52
N THR A 102 11.15 -15.82 -5.57
CA THR A 102 11.88 -17.05 -5.79
C THR A 102 11.07 -18.10 -6.51
N GLU A 103 9.86 -17.77 -6.89
CA GLU A 103 9.03 -18.71 -7.58
C GLU A 103 9.47 -19.13 -8.88
#